data_352c83fac19248715d6cbc8d18c8e1c0
#
_entry.id   352c83fac19248715d6cbc8d18c8e1c0
#
_cell.length_a   1.000
_cell.length_b   1.000
_cell.length_c   1.000
_cell.angle_alpha   90.00
_cell.angle_beta   90.00
_cell.angle_gamma   90.00
#
_symmetry.space_group_name_H-M   'P 1'
#
loop_
_entity.id
_entity.type
_entity.pdbx_description
1 polymer ?
#
loop_
_entity_poly.entity_id
_entity_poly.type
_entity_poly.pdbx_seq_one_letter_code
_entity_poly.pdbx_strand_id
1 'polypeptide(L)'
;MSTPIEKSLESKLQQLKCHFTWNLIAGDESLDDFEDRVFNKDEFQNSDCKATMCNILAYVKHRRGENEAALKCLEDAECFIQQQHPDQVEIRSLVTWGNYAWVYFHMGQLSKAQAYLDKVRGVCEKFSSPYRIESPELDCEEGWALLKCTKNQNERVKVCFEKALEKDPKNPEFTSGWAMASYRLDYWPARQNSIGSLKQAIRLSPDNPYLKVLLALKLESVDENQAGKLVEEAIRKAPGATDVLLSAAKFYYKIHDADRAIQLLRKALQCLPNNAYVHYHIGCCYRSKVLGIAYTREAELNGNPEKLQELTQLAIKHLRKAEETKEMLKQCCSYLAGLYAMANQYEKAEYYFQKEFKKDLSPGLKQSLHLYYGNFQLFQMKCENKAIHHFMEGVKIRRETKSKEKMKSKLQRIAQRRLSKNKFDPEALHILEFLWGLGEKGQQAAKEAERVLDSEKAAPSASLHEEGDG
;
A
#
# COMPACT_ATOMS: atom_id res chain seq x y z
N MET A 1 -20.20 -15.43 -31.97
CA MET A 1 -19.87 -14.17 -32.69
C MET A 1 -20.88 -13.13 -32.25
N SER A 2 -20.38 -11.96 -31.77
CA SER A 2 -21.27 -10.86 -31.34
C SER A 2 -22.12 -10.35 -32.51
N THR A 3 -23.38 -10.07 -32.26
CA THR A 3 -24.30 -9.52 -33.28
C THR A 3 -23.90 -8.07 -33.64
N PRO A 4 -24.29 -7.53 -34.81
CA PRO A 4 -24.06 -6.13 -35.14
C PRO A 4 -24.61 -5.14 -34.09
N ILE A 5 -25.74 -5.50 -33.45
CA ILE A 5 -26.37 -4.71 -32.39
C ILE A 5 -25.47 -4.68 -31.13
N GLU A 6 -24.97 -5.85 -30.72
CA GLU A 6 -24.02 -5.93 -29.55
C GLU A 6 -22.77 -5.08 -29.80
N LYS A 7 -22.12 -5.18 -30.96
CA LYS A 7 -20.95 -4.38 -31.30
C LYS A 7 -21.23 -2.88 -31.28
N SER A 8 -22.38 -2.46 -31.80
CA SER A 8 -22.81 -1.06 -31.78
C SER A 8 -23.03 -0.56 -30.35
N LEU A 9 -23.67 -1.37 -29.51
CA LEU A 9 -23.90 -1.03 -28.09
C LEU A 9 -22.60 -0.97 -27.32
N GLU A 10 -21.73 -1.96 -27.46
CA GLU A 10 -20.40 -2.00 -26.82
C GLU A 10 -19.57 -0.76 -27.15
N SER A 11 -19.53 -0.34 -28.42
CA SER A 11 -18.83 0.86 -28.86
C SER A 11 -19.33 2.14 -28.17
N LYS A 12 -20.61 2.22 -27.83
CA LYS A 12 -21.18 3.32 -27.06
C LYS A 12 -20.82 3.22 -25.58
N LEU A 13 -20.89 2.01 -25.01
CA LEU A 13 -20.52 1.76 -23.62
C LEU A 13 -19.05 2.09 -23.32
N GLN A 14 -18.15 1.88 -24.26
CA GLN A 14 -16.73 2.22 -24.14
C GLN A 14 -16.47 3.74 -24.01
N GLN A 15 -17.44 4.59 -24.38
CA GLN A 15 -17.33 6.04 -24.25
C GLN A 15 -17.73 6.55 -22.86
N LEU A 16 -18.37 5.72 -22.04
CA LEU A 16 -18.82 6.12 -20.72
C LEU A 16 -17.65 6.35 -19.76
N LYS A 17 -17.81 7.26 -18.81
CA LYS A 17 -16.92 7.40 -17.64
C LYS A 17 -17.48 6.55 -16.49
N CYS A 18 -16.93 5.36 -16.25
CA CYS A 18 -17.36 4.46 -15.17
C CYS A 18 -16.26 3.45 -14.80
N HIS A 19 -16.48 2.63 -13.78
CA HIS A 19 -15.53 1.66 -13.26
C HIS A 19 -15.02 0.65 -14.32
N PHE A 20 -15.85 0.33 -15.31
CA PHE A 20 -15.50 -0.58 -16.40
C PHE A 20 -14.54 0.03 -17.43
N THR A 21 -14.49 1.37 -17.53
CA THR A 21 -13.66 2.08 -18.51
C THR A 21 -12.40 2.72 -17.89
N TRP A 22 -12.27 2.73 -16.57
CA TRP A 22 -11.15 3.37 -15.86
C TRP A 22 -9.91 2.49 -15.68
N ASN A 23 -9.93 1.22 -16.11
CA ASN A 23 -8.81 0.28 -15.98
C ASN A 23 -8.28 0.15 -14.54
N LEU A 24 -9.19 -0.19 -13.61
CA LEU A 24 -8.91 -0.22 -12.17
C LEU A 24 -8.03 -1.40 -11.76
N ILE A 25 -8.10 -2.51 -12.48
CA ILE A 25 -7.27 -3.71 -12.25
C ILE A 25 -6.04 -3.60 -13.15
N ALA A 26 -4.85 -3.63 -12.56
CA ALA A 26 -3.60 -3.49 -13.30
C ALA A 26 -3.06 -4.85 -13.72
N GLY A 27 -2.81 -5.04 -15.04
CA GLY A 27 -2.03 -6.16 -15.59
C GLY A 27 -2.49 -7.54 -15.11
N ASP A 28 -1.54 -8.31 -14.58
CA ASP A 28 -1.75 -9.70 -14.13
C ASP A 28 -2.27 -9.83 -12.68
N GLU A 29 -2.79 -8.75 -12.07
CA GLU A 29 -3.32 -8.81 -10.72
C GLU A 29 -4.55 -9.71 -10.66
N SER A 30 -4.55 -10.73 -9.77
CA SER A 30 -5.72 -11.57 -9.55
C SER A 30 -6.87 -10.78 -8.94
N LEU A 31 -8.10 -11.20 -9.21
CA LEU A 31 -9.29 -10.56 -8.64
C LEU A 31 -9.30 -10.64 -7.11
N ASP A 32 -8.82 -11.76 -6.55
CA ASP A 32 -8.72 -11.94 -5.10
C ASP A 32 -7.72 -10.97 -4.46
N ASP A 33 -6.56 -10.74 -5.10
CA ASP A 33 -5.58 -9.76 -4.62
C ASP A 33 -6.09 -8.33 -4.74
N PHE A 34 -6.82 -8.02 -5.80
CA PHE A 34 -7.48 -6.73 -5.98
C PHE A 34 -8.51 -6.49 -4.89
N GLU A 35 -9.43 -7.44 -4.66
CA GLU A 35 -10.48 -7.35 -3.66
C GLU A 35 -9.91 -7.25 -2.24
N ASP A 36 -8.97 -8.12 -1.91
CA ASP A 36 -8.30 -8.07 -0.60
C ASP A 36 -7.63 -6.72 -0.35
N ARG A 37 -6.98 -6.16 -1.37
CA ARG A 37 -6.35 -4.85 -1.26
C ARG A 37 -7.39 -3.74 -1.05
N VAL A 38 -8.48 -3.77 -1.80
CA VAL A 38 -9.52 -2.73 -1.74
C VAL A 38 -10.28 -2.75 -0.42
N PHE A 39 -10.64 -3.93 0.09
CA PHE A 39 -11.54 -4.05 1.24
C PHE A 39 -10.84 -4.40 2.55
N ASN A 40 -9.69 -5.07 2.51
CA ASN A 40 -9.04 -5.57 3.72
C ASN A 40 -7.72 -4.88 4.05
N LYS A 41 -6.94 -4.50 3.05
CA LYS A 41 -5.59 -3.95 3.25
C LYS A 41 -5.57 -2.44 3.33
N ASP A 42 -6.41 -1.77 2.56
CA ASP A 42 -6.39 -0.32 2.50
C ASP A 42 -6.99 0.25 3.79
N GLU A 43 -6.20 1.08 4.47
CA GLU A 43 -6.58 1.77 5.70
C GLU A 43 -7.70 2.80 5.45
N PHE A 44 -7.92 3.22 4.19
CA PHE A 44 -8.90 4.22 3.83
C PHE A 44 -10.29 3.61 3.60
N GLN A 45 -11.19 3.80 4.56
CA GLN A 45 -12.62 3.46 4.49
C GLN A 45 -13.46 4.72 4.72
N ASN A 46 -13.37 5.67 3.79
CA ASN A 46 -14.08 6.94 3.93
C ASN A 46 -15.60 6.75 3.98
N SER A 47 -16.20 7.08 5.12
CA SER A 47 -17.66 7.05 5.30
C SER A 47 -18.41 8.00 4.36
N ASP A 48 -17.72 9.03 3.85
CA ASP A 48 -18.31 10.05 3.00
C ASP A 48 -18.41 9.63 1.52
N CYS A 49 -17.70 8.56 1.12
CA CYS A 49 -17.70 8.03 -0.25
C CYS A 49 -18.47 6.71 -0.36
N LYS A 50 -19.64 6.60 0.28
CA LYS A 50 -20.43 5.36 0.30
C LYS A 50 -20.88 4.94 -1.10
N ALA A 51 -21.34 5.86 -1.92
CA ALA A 51 -21.74 5.59 -3.28
C ALA A 51 -20.59 5.03 -4.12
N THR A 52 -19.40 5.68 -4.05
CA THR A 52 -18.18 5.18 -4.71
C THR A 52 -17.83 3.78 -4.26
N MET A 53 -17.88 3.50 -2.95
CA MET A 53 -17.58 2.16 -2.42
C MET A 53 -18.58 1.10 -2.91
N CYS A 54 -19.89 1.44 -3.00
CA CYS A 54 -20.90 0.57 -3.56
C CYS A 54 -20.65 0.31 -5.06
N ASN A 55 -20.27 1.33 -5.83
CA ASN A 55 -19.88 1.20 -7.23
C ASN A 55 -18.67 0.29 -7.43
N ILE A 56 -17.63 0.45 -6.60
CA ILE A 56 -16.43 -0.42 -6.63
C ILE A 56 -16.81 -1.86 -6.28
N LEU A 57 -17.63 -2.06 -5.25
CA LEU A 57 -18.10 -3.38 -4.84
C LEU A 57 -18.94 -4.05 -5.94
N ALA A 58 -19.81 -3.30 -6.61
CA ALA A 58 -20.58 -3.78 -7.76
C ALA A 58 -19.65 -4.25 -8.89
N TYR A 59 -18.62 -3.48 -9.22
CA TYR A 59 -17.61 -3.86 -10.21
C TYR A 59 -16.90 -5.16 -9.84
N VAL A 60 -16.46 -5.33 -8.57
CA VAL A 60 -15.81 -6.55 -8.09
C VAL A 60 -16.75 -7.75 -8.15
N LYS A 61 -17.97 -7.61 -7.65
CA LYS A 61 -18.99 -8.69 -7.68
C LYS A 61 -19.33 -9.13 -9.09
N HIS A 62 -19.50 -8.19 -10.00
CA HIS A 62 -19.70 -8.52 -11.41
C HIS A 62 -18.51 -9.29 -11.98
N ARG A 63 -17.26 -8.89 -11.69
CA ARG A 63 -16.04 -9.60 -12.14
C ARG A 63 -15.96 -11.03 -11.59
N ARG A 64 -16.65 -11.34 -10.48
CA ARG A 64 -16.80 -12.69 -9.90
C ARG A 64 -17.98 -13.47 -10.50
N GLY A 65 -18.78 -12.86 -11.36
CA GLY A 65 -20.01 -13.47 -11.90
C GLY A 65 -21.22 -13.34 -10.98
N GLU A 66 -21.10 -12.63 -9.86
CA GLU A 66 -22.17 -12.39 -8.87
C GLU A 66 -23.05 -11.20 -9.30
N ASN A 67 -23.72 -11.32 -10.45
CA ASN A 67 -24.39 -10.19 -11.10
C ASN A 67 -25.55 -9.60 -10.30
N GLU A 68 -26.37 -10.43 -9.64
CA GLU A 68 -27.49 -9.98 -8.81
C GLU A 68 -26.97 -9.16 -7.60
N ALA A 69 -25.89 -9.63 -6.97
CA ALA A 69 -25.26 -8.91 -5.89
C ALA A 69 -24.61 -7.60 -6.37
N ALA A 70 -24.07 -7.58 -7.59
CA ALA A 70 -23.55 -6.35 -8.21
C ALA A 70 -24.68 -5.33 -8.44
N LEU A 71 -25.82 -5.75 -8.98
CA LEU A 71 -26.98 -4.89 -9.19
C LEU A 71 -27.50 -4.31 -7.87
N LYS A 72 -27.54 -5.13 -6.81
CA LYS A 72 -27.92 -4.65 -5.47
C LYS A 72 -26.98 -3.56 -4.95
N CYS A 73 -25.67 -3.73 -5.15
CA CYS A 73 -24.73 -2.68 -4.79
C CYS A 73 -24.95 -1.37 -5.57
N LEU A 74 -25.36 -1.46 -6.85
CA LEU A 74 -25.68 -0.27 -7.66
C LEU A 74 -26.97 0.43 -7.18
N GLU A 75 -27.98 -0.33 -6.72
CA GLU A 75 -29.17 0.24 -6.07
C GLU A 75 -28.79 1.00 -4.79
N ASP A 76 -27.92 0.41 -3.97
CA ASP A 76 -27.41 1.06 -2.75
C ASP A 76 -26.63 2.34 -3.10
N ALA A 77 -25.83 2.32 -4.20
CA ALA A 77 -25.13 3.51 -4.67
C ALA A 77 -26.08 4.64 -5.07
N GLU A 78 -27.16 4.34 -5.85
CA GLU A 78 -28.19 5.34 -6.19
C GLU A 78 -28.86 5.93 -4.95
N CYS A 79 -29.18 5.08 -3.96
CA CYS A 79 -29.73 5.52 -2.67
C CYS A 79 -28.82 6.50 -1.94
N PHE A 80 -27.51 6.19 -1.86
CA PHE A 80 -26.54 7.07 -1.20
C PHE A 80 -26.35 8.39 -1.96
N ILE A 81 -26.34 8.39 -3.31
CA ILE A 81 -26.27 9.62 -4.10
C ILE A 81 -27.47 10.52 -3.80
N GLN A 82 -28.69 9.97 -3.78
CA GLN A 82 -29.90 10.73 -3.47
C GLN A 82 -29.87 11.32 -2.05
N GLN A 83 -29.34 10.59 -1.07
CA GLN A 83 -29.29 11.04 0.32
C GLN A 83 -28.21 12.09 0.56
N GLN A 84 -27.04 11.92 -0.05
CA GLN A 84 -25.86 12.77 0.22
C GLN A 84 -25.76 13.99 -0.70
N HIS A 85 -26.29 13.88 -1.93
CA HIS A 85 -26.14 14.89 -2.98
C HIS A 85 -27.45 15.16 -3.73
N PRO A 86 -28.55 15.56 -3.04
CA PRO A 86 -29.87 15.70 -3.66
C PRO A 86 -29.89 16.71 -4.82
N ASP A 87 -29.04 17.73 -4.80
CA ASP A 87 -28.96 18.75 -5.85
C ASP A 87 -28.10 18.34 -7.05
N GLN A 88 -27.37 17.23 -6.97
CA GLN A 88 -26.42 16.76 -7.99
C GLN A 88 -26.72 15.31 -8.45
N VAL A 89 -27.93 14.79 -8.18
CA VAL A 89 -28.28 13.39 -8.39
C VAL A 89 -28.03 12.95 -9.85
N GLU A 90 -28.46 13.74 -10.85
CA GLU A 90 -28.29 13.35 -12.25
C GLU A 90 -26.84 13.18 -12.64
N ILE A 91 -25.97 14.15 -12.30
CA ILE A 91 -24.54 14.14 -12.68
C ILE A 91 -23.80 13.03 -11.94
N ARG A 92 -24.01 12.89 -10.63
CA ARG A 92 -23.32 11.87 -9.83
C ARG A 92 -23.81 10.43 -10.14
N SER A 93 -25.04 10.27 -10.64
CA SER A 93 -25.56 8.96 -11.06
C SER A 93 -25.01 8.47 -12.40
N LEU A 94 -24.37 9.31 -13.20
CA LEU A 94 -23.83 8.91 -14.51
C LEU A 94 -22.87 7.72 -14.43
N VAL A 95 -22.01 7.70 -13.40
CA VAL A 95 -21.08 6.59 -13.15
C VAL A 95 -21.84 5.31 -12.80
N THR A 96 -22.82 5.39 -11.90
CA THR A 96 -23.64 4.26 -11.47
C THR A 96 -24.46 3.71 -12.63
N TRP A 97 -25.07 4.58 -13.43
CA TRP A 97 -25.83 4.16 -14.64
C TRP A 97 -24.90 3.55 -15.70
N GLY A 98 -23.69 4.07 -15.85
CA GLY A 98 -22.68 3.44 -16.70
C GLY A 98 -22.32 2.03 -16.24
N ASN A 99 -22.14 1.83 -14.94
CA ASN A 99 -21.91 0.51 -14.36
C ASN A 99 -23.11 -0.44 -14.58
N TYR A 100 -24.36 0.01 -14.37
CA TYR A 100 -25.54 -0.77 -14.69
C TYR A 100 -25.58 -1.20 -16.17
N ALA A 101 -25.30 -0.26 -17.07
CA ALA A 101 -25.32 -0.54 -18.51
C ALA A 101 -24.30 -1.64 -18.87
N TRP A 102 -23.08 -1.60 -18.31
CA TRP A 102 -22.07 -2.63 -18.51
C TRP A 102 -22.46 -3.98 -17.89
N VAL A 103 -22.98 -3.99 -16.65
CA VAL A 103 -23.44 -5.23 -15.99
C VAL A 103 -24.54 -5.90 -16.81
N TYR A 104 -25.58 -5.16 -17.22
CA TYR A 104 -26.66 -5.70 -18.04
C TYR A 104 -26.20 -6.15 -19.44
N PHE A 105 -25.25 -5.42 -20.05
CA PHE A 105 -24.63 -5.83 -21.31
C PHE A 105 -23.95 -7.20 -21.20
N HIS A 106 -23.13 -7.40 -20.19
CA HIS A 106 -22.44 -8.67 -19.97
C HIS A 106 -23.41 -9.81 -19.56
N MET A 107 -24.55 -9.48 -18.96
CA MET A 107 -25.63 -10.44 -18.69
C MET A 107 -26.46 -10.80 -19.94
N GLY A 108 -26.19 -10.22 -21.13
CA GLY A 108 -26.97 -10.39 -22.33
C GLY A 108 -28.33 -9.68 -22.31
N GLN A 109 -28.60 -8.83 -21.30
CA GLN A 109 -29.88 -8.10 -21.17
C GLN A 109 -29.77 -6.75 -21.91
N LEU A 110 -29.64 -6.83 -23.25
CA LEU A 110 -29.29 -5.66 -24.10
C LEU A 110 -30.33 -4.54 -24.01
N SER A 111 -31.62 -4.86 -23.86
CA SER A 111 -32.66 -3.82 -23.70
C SER A 111 -32.50 -3.00 -22.44
N LYS A 112 -32.12 -3.63 -21.32
CA LYS A 112 -31.84 -2.92 -20.06
C LYS A 112 -30.53 -2.12 -20.15
N ALA A 113 -29.48 -2.70 -20.76
CA ALA A 113 -28.25 -1.99 -21.02
C ALA A 113 -28.49 -0.70 -21.84
N GLN A 114 -29.31 -0.81 -22.90
CA GLN A 114 -29.71 0.34 -23.72
C GLN A 114 -30.50 1.37 -22.90
N ALA A 115 -31.44 0.94 -22.05
CA ALA A 115 -32.23 1.85 -21.21
C ALA A 115 -31.35 2.69 -20.26
N TYR A 116 -30.32 2.09 -19.63
CA TYR A 116 -29.37 2.84 -18.79
C TYR A 116 -28.46 3.74 -19.62
N LEU A 117 -28.05 3.29 -20.81
CA LEU A 117 -27.28 4.13 -21.74
C LEU A 117 -28.11 5.35 -22.19
N ASP A 118 -29.43 5.19 -22.42
CA ASP A 118 -30.32 6.30 -22.77
C ASP A 118 -30.53 7.28 -21.62
N LYS A 119 -30.52 6.81 -20.34
CA LYS A 119 -30.49 7.71 -19.17
C LYS A 119 -29.24 8.56 -19.17
N VAL A 120 -28.04 7.95 -19.39
CA VAL A 120 -26.77 8.67 -19.49
C VAL A 120 -26.83 9.68 -20.62
N ARG A 121 -27.30 9.25 -21.81
CA ARG A 121 -27.42 10.12 -22.97
C ARG A 121 -28.31 11.32 -22.68
N GLY A 122 -29.48 11.13 -22.07
CA GLY A 122 -30.42 12.22 -21.74
C GLY A 122 -29.83 13.32 -20.86
N VAL A 123 -28.89 12.98 -19.98
CA VAL A 123 -28.14 13.97 -19.20
C VAL A 123 -27.00 14.58 -20.03
N CYS A 124 -26.20 13.76 -20.72
CA CYS A 124 -25.00 14.22 -21.44
C CYS A 124 -25.34 15.14 -22.64
N GLU A 125 -26.45 14.91 -23.32
CA GLU A 125 -26.90 15.75 -24.46
C GLU A 125 -27.15 17.21 -24.04
N LYS A 126 -27.50 17.47 -22.79
CA LYS A 126 -27.60 18.83 -22.23
C LYS A 126 -26.25 19.57 -22.25
N PHE A 127 -25.12 18.83 -22.36
CA PHE A 127 -23.75 19.34 -22.37
C PHE A 127 -23.04 19.11 -23.73
N SER A 128 -23.79 18.97 -24.80
CA SER A 128 -23.27 18.82 -26.20
C SER A 128 -22.42 17.55 -26.44
N SER A 129 -22.60 16.51 -25.61
CA SER A 129 -21.93 15.21 -25.80
C SER A 129 -22.94 14.09 -25.52
N PRO A 130 -22.97 13.01 -26.35
CA PRO A 130 -24.00 11.97 -26.17
C PRO A 130 -23.76 11.03 -24.98
N TYR A 131 -22.49 10.78 -24.57
CA TYR A 131 -22.18 9.75 -23.60
C TYR A 131 -21.13 10.15 -22.56
N ARG A 132 -20.57 11.36 -22.67
CA ARG A 132 -19.46 11.80 -21.81
C ARG A 132 -19.54 13.31 -21.57
N ILE A 133 -19.44 13.70 -20.32
CA ILE A 133 -19.27 15.09 -19.92
C ILE A 133 -18.00 15.28 -19.11
N GLU A 134 -17.44 16.47 -19.15
CA GLU A 134 -16.35 16.89 -18.27
C GLU A 134 -16.98 17.65 -17.09
N SER A 135 -17.00 17.01 -15.95
CA SER A 135 -17.59 17.52 -14.71
C SER A 135 -16.65 17.26 -13.53
N PRO A 136 -16.48 18.20 -12.62
CA PRO A 136 -15.64 18.02 -11.44
C PRO A 136 -16.10 16.88 -10.55
N GLU A 137 -17.41 16.59 -10.50
CA GLU A 137 -17.95 15.47 -9.76
C GLU A 137 -17.50 14.12 -10.34
N LEU A 138 -17.47 13.99 -11.67
CA LEU A 138 -17.01 12.77 -12.35
C LEU A 138 -15.49 12.59 -12.23
N ASP A 139 -14.73 13.65 -12.35
CA ASP A 139 -13.28 13.60 -12.13
C ASP A 139 -12.96 13.24 -10.66
N CYS A 140 -13.75 13.75 -9.71
CA CYS A 140 -13.65 13.38 -8.30
C CYS A 140 -13.97 11.91 -8.07
N GLU A 141 -15.06 11.38 -8.65
CA GLU A 141 -15.43 9.97 -8.54
C GLU A 141 -14.36 9.04 -9.14
N GLU A 142 -13.81 9.39 -10.30
CA GLU A 142 -12.65 8.67 -10.88
C GLU A 142 -11.45 8.74 -9.94
N GLY A 143 -11.15 9.90 -9.37
CA GLY A 143 -10.08 10.11 -8.41
C GLY A 143 -10.22 9.20 -7.18
N TRP A 144 -11.39 9.12 -6.58
CA TRP A 144 -11.67 8.25 -5.44
C TRP A 144 -11.56 6.76 -5.80
N ALA A 145 -12.14 6.35 -6.95
CA ALA A 145 -12.06 4.97 -7.43
C ALA A 145 -10.59 4.55 -7.66
N LEU A 146 -9.81 5.39 -8.33
CA LEU A 146 -8.38 5.14 -8.56
C LEU A 146 -7.57 5.14 -7.25
N LEU A 147 -7.85 6.09 -6.34
CA LEU A 147 -7.18 6.17 -5.04
C LEU A 147 -7.37 4.89 -4.24
N LYS A 148 -8.56 4.31 -4.30
CA LYS A 148 -8.90 3.05 -3.62
C LYS A 148 -8.37 1.83 -4.35
N CYS A 149 -8.51 1.79 -5.66
CA CYS A 149 -8.30 0.59 -6.46
C CYS A 149 -6.88 0.42 -7.00
N THR A 150 -6.03 1.48 -7.07
CA THR A 150 -4.72 1.38 -7.74
C THR A 150 -3.54 1.55 -6.79
N LYS A 151 -2.43 0.84 -7.08
CA LYS A 151 -1.18 0.94 -6.29
C LYS A 151 -0.22 2.00 -6.85
N ASN A 152 -0.15 2.10 -8.16
CA ASN A 152 0.93 2.81 -8.87
C ASN A 152 0.43 3.97 -9.73
N GLN A 153 -0.85 4.36 -9.63
CA GLN A 153 -1.44 5.42 -10.44
C GLN A 153 -1.67 6.71 -9.64
N ASN A 154 -0.91 6.93 -8.57
CA ASN A 154 -1.11 8.08 -7.69
C ASN A 154 -1.00 9.44 -8.40
N GLU A 155 -0.17 9.55 -9.46
CA GLU A 155 -0.12 10.75 -10.29
C GLU A 155 -1.45 10.97 -11.04
N ARG A 156 -2.04 9.91 -11.63
CA ARG A 156 -3.35 10.00 -12.28
C ARG A 156 -4.44 10.37 -11.28
N VAL A 157 -4.42 9.77 -10.08
CA VAL A 157 -5.32 10.14 -8.98
C VAL A 157 -5.24 11.64 -8.68
N LYS A 158 -4.02 12.15 -8.54
CA LYS A 158 -3.77 13.57 -8.25
C LYS A 158 -4.33 14.47 -9.35
N VAL A 159 -4.09 14.12 -10.62
CA VAL A 159 -4.60 14.86 -11.78
C VAL A 159 -6.14 14.91 -11.80
N CYS A 160 -6.84 13.83 -11.44
CA CYS A 160 -8.31 13.83 -11.35
C CYS A 160 -8.81 14.90 -10.35
N PHE A 161 -8.22 14.94 -9.15
CA PHE A 161 -8.62 15.94 -8.15
C PHE A 161 -8.17 17.37 -8.54
N GLU A 162 -7.02 17.54 -9.21
CA GLU A 162 -6.57 18.84 -9.71
C GLU A 162 -7.55 19.41 -10.74
N LYS A 163 -8.03 18.60 -11.69
CA LYS A 163 -9.08 19.02 -12.65
C LYS A 163 -10.37 19.43 -11.96
N ALA A 164 -10.80 18.66 -10.94
CA ALA A 164 -11.98 19.03 -10.16
C ALA A 164 -11.77 20.36 -9.42
N LEU A 165 -10.60 20.61 -8.85
CA LEU A 165 -10.25 21.84 -8.14
C LEU A 165 -10.08 23.06 -9.07
N GLU A 166 -9.78 22.88 -10.36
CA GLU A 166 -9.79 23.97 -11.35
C GLU A 166 -11.18 24.62 -11.47
N LYS A 167 -12.25 23.84 -11.28
CA LYS A 167 -13.63 24.31 -11.34
C LYS A 167 -14.15 24.82 -9.99
N ASP A 168 -13.80 24.12 -8.90
CA ASP A 168 -14.19 24.50 -7.55
C ASP A 168 -13.00 24.39 -6.57
N PRO A 169 -12.15 25.43 -6.49
CA PRO A 169 -10.90 25.42 -5.71
C PRO A 169 -11.08 25.31 -4.20
N LYS A 170 -12.29 25.55 -3.68
CA LYS A 170 -12.59 25.50 -2.24
C LYS A 170 -13.45 24.29 -1.86
N ASN A 171 -13.71 23.39 -2.76
CA ASN A 171 -14.50 22.21 -2.48
C ASN A 171 -13.79 21.31 -1.44
N PRO A 172 -14.42 21.02 -0.30
CA PRO A 172 -13.80 20.21 0.75
C PRO A 172 -13.52 18.78 0.32
N GLU A 173 -14.41 18.17 -0.49
CA GLU A 173 -14.27 16.81 -0.99
C GLU A 173 -13.07 16.69 -1.94
N PHE A 174 -12.97 17.57 -2.92
CA PHE A 174 -11.89 17.58 -3.93
C PHE A 174 -10.53 17.86 -3.29
N THR A 175 -10.49 18.82 -2.35
CA THR A 175 -9.26 19.15 -1.61
C THR A 175 -8.80 18.00 -0.72
N SER A 176 -9.74 17.27 -0.11
CA SER A 176 -9.44 16.09 0.71
C SER A 176 -8.83 14.97 -0.13
N GLY A 177 -9.42 14.66 -1.29
CA GLY A 177 -8.89 13.67 -2.23
C GLY A 177 -7.51 14.03 -2.76
N TRP A 178 -7.31 15.29 -3.15
CA TRP A 178 -6.01 15.80 -3.61
C TRP A 178 -4.94 15.72 -2.52
N ALA A 179 -5.27 16.05 -1.27
CA ALA A 179 -4.35 15.93 -0.14
C ALA A 179 -3.96 14.48 0.14
N MET A 180 -4.90 13.54 0.06
CA MET A 180 -4.63 12.11 0.23
C MET A 180 -3.77 11.55 -0.90
N ALA A 181 -4.02 11.95 -2.16
CA ALA A 181 -3.17 11.60 -3.29
C ALA A 181 -1.74 12.12 -3.12
N SER A 182 -1.61 13.39 -2.71
CA SER A 182 -0.32 14.00 -2.40
C SER A 182 0.40 13.29 -1.26
N TYR A 183 -0.32 12.87 -0.21
CA TYR A 183 0.25 12.08 0.88
C TYR A 183 0.80 10.73 0.39
N ARG A 184 0.13 10.03 -0.52
CA ARG A 184 0.61 8.77 -1.09
C ARG A 184 1.82 8.94 -2.01
N LEU A 185 1.89 10.04 -2.77
CA LEU A 185 3.04 10.37 -3.62
C LEU A 185 4.30 10.70 -2.80
N ASP A 186 4.15 11.29 -1.63
CA ASP A 186 5.25 11.63 -0.72
C ASP A 186 5.88 10.42 -0.01
N TYR A 187 5.44 9.21 -0.30
CA TYR A 187 5.95 8.03 0.40
C TYR A 187 7.38 7.67 0.00
N TRP A 188 7.88 8.17 -1.19
CA TRP A 188 9.25 7.86 -1.61
C TRP A 188 9.74 8.72 -2.82
N PRO A 189 10.91 9.39 -2.75
CA PRO A 189 11.62 9.90 -1.56
C PRO A 189 10.86 11.06 -0.93
N ALA A 190 10.99 11.24 0.37
CA ALA A 190 10.28 12.24 1.17
C ALA A 190 10.33 13.66 0.55
N ARG A 191 9.33 14.01 -0.25
CA ARG A 191 9.07 15.38 -0.68
C ARG A 191 8.06 15.97 0.28
N GLN A 192 8.41 17.06 0.97
CA GLN A 192 7.60 17.68 2.04
C GLN A 192 6.31 18.38 1.56
N ASN A 193 5.87 18.15 0.33
CA ASN A 193 4.75 18.86 -0.27
C ASN A 193 3.37 18.49 0.31
N SER A 194 3.22 17.28 0.88
CA SER A 194 1.92 16.83 1.40
C SER A 194 1.49 17.48 2.71
N ILE A 195 2.40 18.05 3.51
CA ILE A 195 2.05 18.76 4.75
C ILE A 195 1.20 20.00 4.43
N GLY A 196 1.57 20.75 3.40
CA GLY A 196 0.82 21.92 2.94
C GLY A 196 -0.59 21.56 2.46
N SER A 197 -0.70 20.54 1.62
CA SER A 197 -1.98 20.07 1.09
C SER A 197 -2.90 19.51 2.19
N LEU A 198 -2.35 18.74 3.15
CA LEU A 198 -3.12 18.24 4.29
C LEU A 198 -3.61 19.39 5.20
N LYS A 199 -2.78 20.39 5.48
CA LYS A 199 -3.18 21.57 6.23
C LYS A 199 -4.29 22.35 5.53
N GLN A 200 -4.21 22.50 4.21
CA GLN A 200 -5.26 23.16 3.40
C GLN A 200 -6.57 22.36 3.46
N ALA A 201 -6.52 21.05 3.26
CA ALA A 201 -7.69 20.17 3.33
C ALA A 201 -8.36 20.22 4.73
N ILE A 202 -7.58 20.22 5.82
CA ILE A 202 -8.09 20.33 7.18
C ILE A 202 -8.76 21.69 7.43
N ARG A 203 -8.29 22.79 6.81
CA ARG A 203 -8.97 24.10 6.94
C ARG A 203 -10.36 24.08 6.32
N LEU A 204 -10.54 23.37 5.19
CA LEU A 204 -11.82 23.24 4.50
C LEU A 204 -12.70 22.14 5.09
N SER A 205 -12.10 21.10 5.66
CA SER A 205 -12.77 19.97 6.31
C SER A 205 -12.23 19.77 7.74
N PRO A 206 -12.50 20.71 8.69
CA PRO A 206 -11.92 20.66 10.03
C PRO A 206 -12.41 19.47 10.87
N ASP A 207 -13.52 18.88 10.45
CA ASP A 207 -14.13 17.74 11.12
C ASP A 207 -13.68 16.39 10.59
N ASN A 208 -12.90 16.35 9.51
CA ASN A 208 -12.39 15.10 8.95
C ASN A 208 -11.26 14.51 9.83
N PRO A 209 -11.49 13.42 10.59
CA PRO A 209 -10.52 12.87 11.51
C PRO A 209 -9.37 12.16 10.78
N TYR A 210 -9.64 11.59 9.61
CA TYR A 210 -8.64 10.84 8.86
C TYR A 210 -7.51 11.76 8.33
N LEU A 211 -7.85 12.94 7.79
CA LEU A 211 -6.85 13.94 7.36
C LEU A 211 -5.94 14.38 8.52
N LYS A 212 -6.49 14.52 9.74
CA LYS A 212 -5.70 14.87 10.93
C LYS A 212 -4.67 13.80 11.27
N VAL A 213 -5.05 12.52 11.20
CA VAL A 213 -4.11 11.42 11.44
C VAL A 213 -3.04 11.34 10.34
N LEU A 214 -3.40 11.57 9.06
CA LEU A 214 -2.42 11.63 7.98
C LEU A 214 -1.41 12.76 8.17
N LEU A 215 -1.87 13.94 8.61
CA LEU A 215 -0.98 15.05 8.94
C LEU A 215 -0.07 14.69 10.13
N ALA A 216 -0.62 14.07 11.17
CA ALA A 216 0.16 13.63 12.32
C ALA A 216 1.27 12.64 11.94
N LEU A 217 0.98 11.68 11.04
CA LEU A 217 1.96 10.73 10.52
C LEU A 217 3.12 11.40 9.74
N LYS A 218 2.90 12.60 9.20
CA LYS A 218 3.96 13.40 8.55
C LYS A 218 4.71 14.30 9.53
N LEU A 219 4.06 14.72 10.60
CA LEU A 219 4.65 15.59 11.62
C LEU A 219 5.40 14.81 12.71
N GLU A 220 5.23 13.49 12.80
CA GLU A 220 5.77 12.67 13.90
C GLU A 220 7.27 12.92 14.18
N SER A 221 8.07 13.08 13.14
CA SER A 221 9.52 13.32 13.26
C SER A 221 9.91 14.79 13.36
N VAL A 222 8.95 15.72 13.20
CA VAL A 222 9.18 17.18 13.20
C VAL A 222 8.63 17.83 14.47
N ASP A 223 7.39 17.47 14.83
CA ASP A 223 6.69 17.96 16.02
C ASP A 223 5.75 16.87 16.57
N GLU A 224 6.33 15.98 17.38
CA GLU A 224 5.62 14.85 17.97
C GLU A 224 4.45 15.30 18.87
N ASN A 225 4.60 16.42 19.58
CA ASN A 225 3.55 16.94 20.46
C ASN A 225 2.33 17.41 19.67
N GLN A 226 2.52 18.14 18.56
CA GLN A 226 1.43 18.56 17.69
C GLN A 226 0.79 17.34 17.03
N ALA A 227 1.60 16.40 16.57
CA ALA A 227 1.15 15.15 15.95
C ALA A 227 0.26 14.35 16.92
N GLY A 228 0.71 14.16 18.16
CA GLY A 228 -0.06 13.46 19.19
C GLY A 228 -1.43 14.11 19.47
N LYS A 229 -1.49 15.45 19.55
CA LYS A 229 -2.77 16.18 19.73
C LYS A 229 -3.75 15.93 18.59
N LEU A 230 -3.26 15.93 17.34
CA LEU A 230 -4.08 15.65 16.15
C LEU A 230 -4.62 14.22 16.14
N VAL A 231 -3.80 13.25 16.55
CA VAL A 231 -4.22 11.84 16.65
C VAL A 231 -5.30 11.65 17.72
N GLU A 232 -5.09 12.20 18.93
CA GLU A 232 -6.08 12.08 20.01
C GLU A 232 -7.40 12.82 19.68
N GLU A 233 -7.33 13.96 18.99
CA GLU A 233 -8.52 14.63 18.49
C GLU A 233 -9.28 13.77 17.47
N ALA A 234 -8.56 13.15 16.53
CA ALA A 234 -9.16 12.29 15.51
C ALA A 234 -9.84 11.05 16.14
N ILE A 235 -9.17 10.38 17.09
CA ILE A 235 -9.73 9.23 17.81
C ILE A 235 -11.00 9.62 18.59
N ARG A 236 -11.01 10.81 19.21
CA ARG A 236 -12.16 11.29 19.96
C ARG A 236 -13.36 11.59 19.07
N LYS A 237 -13.11 12.15 17.86
CA LYS A 237 -14.18 12.44 16.88
C LYS A 237 -14.74 11.18 16.22
N ALA A 238 -13.90 10.17 15.96
CA ALA A 238 -14.29 8.96 15.27
C ALA A 238 -13.76 7.69 15.97
N PRO A 239 -14.27 7.36 17.18
CA PRO A 239 -13.73 6.29 18.02
C PRO A 239 -13.95 4.88 17.47
N GLY A 240 -14.83 4.71 16.47
CA GLY A 240 -15.14 3.44 15.79
C GLY A 240 -14.69 3.39 14.33
N ALA A 241 -14.13 4.47 13.79
CA ALA A 241 -13.67 4.50 12.40
C ALA A 241 -12.38 3.69 12.24
N THR A 242 -12.45 2.58 11.51
CA THR A 242 -11.34 1.64 11.38
C THR A 242 -10.12 2.24 10.71
N ASP A 243 -10.30 3.09 9.70
CA ASP A 243 -9.25 3.84 9.01
C ASP A 243 -8.48 4.78 9.96
N VAL A 244 -9.21 5.51 10.81
CA VAL A 244 -8.64 6.38 11.84
C VAL A 244 -7.88 5.54 12.88
N LEU A 245 -8.48 4.45 13.37
CA LEU A 245 -7.86 3.57 14.36
C LEU A 245 -6.57 2.91 13.85
N LEU A 246 -6.57 2.42 12.60
CA LEU A 246 -5.40 1.78 11.98
C LEU A 246 -4.27 2.79 11.75
N SER A 247 -4.60 3.97 11.25
CA SER A 247 -3.60 5.02 11.00
C SER A 247 -3.07 5.62 12.30
N ALA A 248 -3.91 5.78 13.32
CA ALA A 248 -3.49 6.19 14.66
C ALA A 248 -2.60 5.14 15.33
N ALA A 249 -2.91 3.85 15.18
CA ALA A 249 -2.06 2.78 15.67
C ALA A 249 -0.69 2.78 14.99
N LYS A 250 -0.62 3.10 13.69
CA LYS A 250 0.62 3.26 12.95
C LYS A 250 1.45 4.43 13.50
N PHE A 251 0.82 5.54 13.87
CA PHE A 251 1.48 6.65 14.53
C PHE A 251 2.11 6.22 15.87
N TYR A 252 1.33 5.60 16.77
CA TYR A 252 1.85 5.13 18.05
C TYR A 252 2.94 4.08 17.92
N TYR A 253 2.84 3.18 16.95
CA TYR A 253 3.91 2.22 16.64
C TYR A 253 5.21 2.92 16.25
N LYS A 254 5.15 4.01 15.46
CA LYS A 254 6.32 4.78 15.03
C LYS A 254 7.01 5.52 16.18
N ILE A 255 6.25 6.08 17.12
CA ILE A 255 6.78 6.73 18.33
C ILE A 255 7.11 5.74 19.45
N HIS A 256 7.15 4.44 19.13
CA HIS A 256 7.49 3.35 20.05
C HIS A 256 6.49 3.11 21.19
N ASP A 257 5.28 3.65 21.14
CA ASP A 257 4.18 3.32 22.06
C ASP A 257 3.37 2.13 21.52
N ALA A 258 3.95 0.93 21.69
CA ALA A 258 3.33 -0.31 21.23
C ALA A 258 2.05 -0.64 22.01
N ASP A 259 1.90 -0.22 23.27
CA ASP A 259 0.73 -0.51 24.08
C ASP A 259 -0.49 0.26 23.58
N ARG A 260 -0.34 1.55 23.30
CA ARG A 260 -1.40 2.37 22.73
C ARG A 260 -1.78 1.88 21.32
N ALA A 261 -0.78 1.52 20.50
CA ALA A 261 -1.03 0.93 19.19
C ALA A 261 -1.87 -0.36 19.29
N ILE A 262 -1.53 -1.28 20.19
CA ILE A 262 -2.28 -2.53 20.42
C ILE A 262 -3.72 -2.24 20.87
N GLN A 263 -3.95 -1.28 21.75
CA GLN A 263 -5.29 -0.89 22.18
C GLN A 263 -6.18 -0.46 21.00
N LEU A 264 -5.65 0.38 20.13
CA LEU A 264 -6.37 0.88 18.94
C LEU A 264 -6.63 -0.24 17.93
N LEU A 265 -5.63 -1.09 17.67
CA LEU A 265 -5.78 -2.24 16.79
C LEU A 265 -6.78 -3.26 17.31
N ARG A 266 -6.86 -3.48 18.63
CA ARG A 266 -7.89 -4.33 19.25
C ARG A 266 -9.30 -3.76 19.06
N LYS A 267 -9.48 -2.43 19.12
CA LYS A 267 -10.76 -1.79 18.78
C LYS A 267 -11.10 -2.00 17.30
N ALA A 268 -10.16 -1.80 16.40
CA ALA A 268 -10.37 -2.07 14.98
C ALA A 268 -10.72 -3.55 14.72
N LEU A 269 -10.13 -4.48 15.47
CA LEU A 269 -10.41 -5.91 15.36
C LEU A 269 -11.84 -6.28 15.77
N GLN A 270 -12.50 -5.50 16.63
CA GLN A 270 -13.93 -5.72 16.97
C GLN A 270 -14.83 -5.53 15.74
N CYS A 271 -14.48 -4.60 14.85
CA CYS A 271 -15.20 -4.37 13.59
C CYS A 271 -14.73 -5.33 12.48
N LEU A 272 -13.48 -5.78 12.53
CA LEU A 272 -12.83 -6.58 11.50
C LEU A 272 -12.17 -7.85 12.09
N PRO A 273 -12.93 -8.80 12.68
CA PRO A 273 -12.40 -9.88 13.53
C PRO A 273 -11.47 -10.87 12.82
N ASN A 274 -11.59 -11.01 11.51
CA ASN A 274 -10.77 -11.91 10.71
C ASN A 274 -9.80 -11.18 9.78
N ASN A 275 -9.57 -9.87 9.97
CA ASN A 275 -8.69 -9.12 9.09
C ASN A 275 -7.22 -9.48 9.33
N ALA A 276 -6.59 -10.09 8.33
CA ALA A 276 -5.20 -10.54 8.38
C ALA A 276 -4.21 -9.40 8.67
N TYR A 277 -4.46 -8.21 8.12
CA TYR A 277 -3.56 -7.06 8.29
C TYR A 277 -3.63 -6.50 9.71
N VAL A 278 -4.82 -6.44 10.33
CA VAL A 278 -4.96 -6.02 11.73
C VAL A 278 -4.22 -6.99 12.65
N HIS A 279 -4.40 -8.30 12.44
CA HIS A 279 -3.66 -9.32 13.18
C HIS A 279 -2.14 -9.19 12.98
N TYR A 280 -1.68 -8.97 11.75
CA TYR A 280 -0.28 -8.74 11.44
C TYR A 280 0.30 -7.55 12.22
N HIS A 281 -0.39 -6.41 12.22
CA HIS A 281 0.07 -5.22 12.93
C HIS A 281 0.09 -5.41 14.46
N ILE A 282 -0.89 -6.09 15.06
CA ILE A 282 -0.85 -6.47 16.48
C ILE A 282 0.36 -7.35 16.77
N GLY A 283 0.61 -8.35 15.92
CA GLY A 283 1.78 -9.22 16.04
C GLY A 283 3.10 -8.46 15.93
N CYS A 284 3.19 -7.47 15.05
CA CYS A 284 4.35 -6.58 14.93
C CYS A 284 4.56 -5.73 16.19
N CYS A 285 3.50 -5.21 16.81
CA CYS A 285 3.59 -4.45 18.05
C CYS A 285 4.11 -5.33 19.20
N TYR A 286 3.56 -6.52 19.39
CA TYR A 286 4.08 -7.46 20.39
C TYR A 286 5.51 -7.88 20.12
N ARG A 287 5.88 -8.15 18.85
CA ARG A 287 7.25 -8.43 18.46
C ARG A 287 8.19 -7.28 18.81
N SER A 288 7.79 -6.03 18.59
CA SER A 288 8.57 -4.85 18.98
C SER A 288 8.85 -4.82 20.49
N LYS A 289 7.83 -5.12 21.31
CA LYS A 289 7.98 -5.24 22.78
C LYS A 289 8.95 -6.37 23.17
N VAL A 290 8.82 -7.54 22.53
CA VAL A 290 9.74 -8.67 22.73
C VAL A 290 11.18 -8.28 22.44
N LEU A 291 11.41 -7.63 21.29
CA LEU A 291 12.75 -7.19 20.90
C LEU A 291 13.29 -6.07 21.82
N GLY A 292 12.43 -5.16 22.26
CA GLY A 292 12.79 -4.13 23.23
C GLY A 292 13.31 -4.75 24.53
N ILE A 293 12.61 -5.72 25.09
CA ILE A 293 13.04 -6.43 26.31
C ILE A 293 14.32 -7.25 26.05
N ALA A 294 14.38 -8.02 24.96
CA ALA A 294 15.49 -8.94 24.69
C ALA A 294 16.84 -8.25 24.39
N TYR A 295 16.84 -7.00 23.93
CA TYR A 295 18.05 -6.29 23.54
C TYR A 295 18.42 -5.11 24.44
N THR A 296 17.67 -4.85 25.52
CA THR A 296 18.05 -3.86 26.53
C THR A 296 18.94 -4.48 27.60
N ARG A 297 19.91 -3.70 28.14
CA ARG A 297 20.76 -4.11 29.29
C ARG A 297 19.92 -4.46 30.54
N GLU A 298 18.70 -4.00 30.63
CA GLU A 298 17.76 -4.35 31.71
C GLU A 298 17.33 -5.81 31.66
N ALA A 299 17.41 -6.47 30.50
CA ALA A 299 17.16 -7.91 30.38
C ALA A 299 18.17 -8.76 31.18
N GLU A 300 19.42 -8.28 31.32
CA GLU A 300 20.46 -8.96 32.08
C GLU A 300 20.32 -8.78 33.60
N LEU A 301 19.67 -7.69 34.04
CA LEU A 301 19.59 -7.31 35.46
C LEU A 301 18.21 -7.57 36.12
N ASN A 302 17.10 -7.46 35.37
CA ASN A 302 15.73 -7.56 35.90
C ASN A 302 14.74 -8.22 34.90
N GLY A 303 15.21 -9.00 33.94
CA GLY A 303 14.37 -9.62 32.92
C GLY A 303 13.36 -10.58 33.56
N ASN A 304 12.06 -10.26 33.46
CA ASN A 304 11.00 -11.20 33.80
C ASN A 304 10.83 -12.20 32.62
N PRO A 305 11.41 -13.42 32.72
CA PRO A 305 11.37 -14.39 31.61
C PRO A 305 9.93 -14.82 31.28
N GLU A 306 9.04 -14.83 32.27
CA GLU A 306 7.61 -15.17 32.08
C GLU A 306 6.92 -14.15 31.20
N LYS A 307 7.15 -12.84 31.45
CA LYS A 307 6.59 -11.75 30.64
C LYS A 307 7.14 -11.77 29.21
N LEU A 308 8.42 -12.07 29.03
CA LEU A 308 9.01 -12.23 27.70
C LEU A 308 8.38 -13.40 26.95
N GLN A 309 8.18 -14.52 27.63
CA GLN A 309 7.52 -15.70 27.05
C GLN A 309 6.07 -15.40 26.69
N GLU A 310 5.30 -14.75 27.57
CA GLU A 310 3.91 -14.35 27.32
C GLU A 310 3.80 -13.46 26.08
N LEU A 311 4.61 -12.38 26.00
CA LEU A 311 4.61 -11.47 24.85
C LEU A 311 5.02 -12.18 23.56
N THR A 312 5.97 -13.11 23.64
CA THR A 312 6.39 -13.93 22.48
C THR A 312 5.23 -14.80 21.99
N GLN A 313 4.47 -15.44 22.88
CA GLN A 313 3.31 -16.24 22.52
C GLN A 313 2.19 -15.39 21.92
N LEU A 314 1.92 -14.20 22.46
CA LEU A 314 0.95 -13.27 21.90
C LEU A 314 1.35 -12.80 20.48
N ALA A 315 2.63 -12.49 20.27
CA ALA A 315 3.14 -12.13 18.95
C ALA A 315 2.95 -13.28 17.95
N ILE A 316 3.35 -14.49 18.32
CA ILE A 316 3.18 -15.70 17.50
C ILE A 316 1.70 -15.96 17.19
N LYS A 317 0.82 -15.88 18.19
CA LYS A 317 -0.63 -16.09 18.03
C LYS A 317 -1.20 -15.18 16.93
N HIS A 318 -0.92 -13.88 17.01
CA HIS A 318 -1.46 -12.92 16.06
C HIS A 318 -0.82 -13.05 14.68
N LEU A 319 0.50 -13.24 14.58
CA LEU A 319 1.16 -13.43 13.28
C LEU A 319 0.75 -14.76 12.61
N ARG A 320 0.53 -15.83 13.39
CA ARG A 320 -0.02 -17.08 12.83
C ARG A 320 -1.41 -16.88 12.28
N LYS A 321 -2.30 -16.21 13.03
CA LYS A 321 -3.66 -15.91 12.55
C LYS A 321 -3.62 -15.08 11.26
N ALA A 322 -2.72 -14.12 11.18
CA ALA A 322 -2.52 -13.32 9.96
C ALA A 322 -2.05 -14.18 8.77
N GLU A 323 -1.11 -15.07 9.01
CA GLU A 323 -0.54 -15.94 7.98
C GLU A 323 -1.52 -17.02 7.52
N GLU A 324 -2.28 -17.61 8.45
CA GLU A 324 -3.35 -18.59 8.17
C GLU A 324 -4.50 -17.97 7.36
N THR A 325 -4.82 -16.69 7.62
CA THR A 325 -5.87 -15.97 6.89
C THR A 325 -5.39 -15.50 5.52
N LYS A 326 -4.12 -15.09 5.39
CA LYS A 326 -3.51 -14.64 4.14
C LYS A 326 -2.06 -15.10 4.03
N GLU A 327 -1.88 -16.24 3.41
CA GLU A 327 -0.58 -16.90 3.27
C GLU A 327 0.52 -16.04 2.62
N MET A 328 0.13 -15.17 1.68
CA MET A 328 1.07 -14.34 0.92
C MET A 328 1.48 -13.04 1.63
N LEU A 329 1.12 -12.83 2.90
CA LEU A 329 1.59 -11.67 3.66
C LEU A 329 3.12 -11.65 3.73
N LYS A 330 3.71 -10.62 3.11
CA LYS A 330 5.17 -10.44 3.04
C LYS A 330 5.73 -10.11 4.42
N GLN A 331 6.87 -10.67 4.78
CA GLN A 331 7.56 -10.58 6.08
C GLN A 331 6.88 -11.30 7.26
N CYS A 332 5.66 -11.75 7.15
CA CYS A 332 4.96 -12.41 8.25
C CYS A 332 5.69 -13.67 8.72
N CYS A 333 6.07 -14.54 7.78
CA CYS A 333 6.83 -15.75 8.08
C CYS A 333 8.24 -15.44 8.62
N SER A 334 8.92 -14.40 8.12
CA SER A 334 10.22 -13.97 8.67
C SER A 334 10.12 -13.56 10.14
N TYR A 335 9.04 -12.88 10.52
CA TYR A 335 8.82 -12.45 11.91
C TYR A 335 8.46 -13.63 12.80
N LEU A 336 7.61 -14.56 12.30
CA LEU A 336 7.32 -15.83 12.99
C LEU A 336 8.58 -16.63 13.21
N ALA A 337 9.42 -16.79 12.18
CA ALA A 337 10.68 -17.52 12.28
C ALA A 337 11.60 -16.92 13.36
N GLY A 338 11.74 -15.61 13.41
CA GLY A 338 12.53 -14.93 14.44
C GLY A 338 12.00 -15.16 15.85
N LEU A 339 10.69 -15.12 16.04
CA LEU A 339 10.06 -15.37 17.35
C LEU A 339 10.17 -16.84 17.77
N TYR A 340 10.00 -17.80 16.83
CA TYR A 340 10.23 -19.22 17.13
C TYR A 340 11.70 -19.50 17.47
N ALA A 341 12.64 -18.85 16.79
CA ALA A 341 14.06 -18.95 17.12
C ALA A 341 14.37 -18.43 18.54
N MET A 342 13.75 -17.31 18.96
CA MET A 342 13.86 -16.79 20.33
C MET A 342 13.21 -17.72 21.37
N ALA A 343 12.17 -18.45 20.97
CA ALA A 343 11.51 -19.47 21.81
C ALA A 343 12.21 -20.86 21.75
N ASN A 344 13.42 -20.96 21.20
CA ASN A 344 14.20 -22.20 21.01
C ASN A 344 13.47 -23.28 20.18
N GLN A 345 12.46 -22.92 19.38
CA GLN A 345 11.73 -23.83 18.49
C GLN A 345 12.34 -23.76 17.08
N TYR A 346 13.57 -24.26 16.94
CA TYR A 346 14.40 -24.07 15.75
C TYR A 346 13.85 -24.72 14.48
N GLU A 347 13.18 -25.87 14.59
CA GLU A 347 12.53 -26.55 13.47
C GLU A 347 11.40 -25.69 12.86
N LYS A 348 10.57 -25.07 13.73
CA LYS A 348 9.53 -24.16 13.27
C LYS A 348 10.12 -22.87 12.69
N ALA A 349 11.20 -22.36 13.30
CA ALA A 349 11.91 -21.21 12.76
C ALA A 349 12.41 -21.48 11.34
N GLU A 350 13.06 -22.63 11.13
CA GLU A 350 13.55 -23.07 9.81
C GLU A 350 12.40 -23.18 8.81
N TYR A 351 11.29 -23.85 9.19
CA TYR A 351 10.11 -24.01 8.34
C TYR A 351 9.57 -22.62 7.83
N TYR A 352 9.42 -21.65 8.74
CA TYR A 352 8.88 -20.35 8.37
C TYR A 352 9.88 -19.51 7.57
N PHE A 353 11.19 -19.61 7.79
CA PHE A 353 12.18 -19.01 6.93
C PHE A 353 12.10 -19.55 5.50
N GLN A 354 12.04 -20.88 5.33
CA GLN A 354 11.91 -21.52 4.03
C GLN A 354 10.58 -21.16 3.34
N LYS A 355 9.49 -21.03 4.10
CA LYS A 355 8.20 -20.57 3.58
C LYS A 355 8.28 -19.14 3.05
N GLU A 356 8.99 -18.23 3.74
CA GLU A 356 9.15 -16.85 3.27
C GLU A 356 10.05 -16.74 2.02
N PHE A 357 11.09 -17.60 1.88
CA PHE A 357 11.93 -17.64 0.70
C PHE A 357 11.16 -18.03 -0.58
N LYS A 358 10.06 -18.76 -0.48
CA LYS A 358 9.21 -19.15 -1.61
C LYS A 358 8.32 -18.03 -2.13
N LYS A 359 8.17 -16.92 -1.36
CA LYS A 359 7.32 -15.79 -1.75
C LYS A 359 8.05 -14.88 -2.74
N ASP A 360 7.27 -14.23 -3.63
CA ASP A 360 7.81 -13.14 -4.45
C ASP A 360 8.04 -11.89 -3.59
N LEU A 361 9.29 -11.68 -3.21
CA LEU A 361 9.72 -10.59 -2.35
C LEU A 361 10.42 -9.49 -3.16
N SER A 362 10.14 -8.24 -2.83
CA SER A 362 10.92 -7.12 -3.37
C SER A 362 12.40 -7.23 -2.96
N PRO A 363 13.34 -6.67 -3.73
CA PRO A 363 14.78 -6.77 -3.45
C PRO A 363 15.17 -6.39 -2.01
N GLY A 364 14.55 -5.35 -1.44
CA GLY A 364 14.83 -4.93 -0.06
C GLY A 364 14.31 -5.91 1.00
N LEU A 365 13.15 -6.54 0.77
CA LEU A 365 12.63 -7.58 1.66
C LEU A 365 13.46 -8.85 1.58
N LYS A 366 13.91 -9.22 0.37
CA LYS A 366 14.80 -10.35 0.14
C LYS A 366 16.14 -10.18 0.87
N GLN A 367 16.72 -8.97 0.84
CA GLN A 367 17.91 -8.65 1.64
C GLN A 367 17.67 -8.78 3.14
N SER A 368 16.52 -8.30 3.63
CA SER A 368 16.17 -8.43 5.06
C SER A 368 15.97 -9.89 5.46
N LEU A 369 15.38 -10.71 4.61
CA LEU A 369 15.22 -12.15 4.84
C LEU A 369 16.58 -12.85 4.93
N HIS A 370 17.49 -12.58 3.99
CA HIS A 370 18.85 -13.11 4.05
C HIS A 370 19.60 -12.70 5.32
N LEU A 371 19.43 -11.45 5.77
CA LEU A 371 20.03 -10.98 7.02
C LEU A 371 19.45 -11.73 8.24
N TYR A 372 18.12 -11.89 8.33
CA TYR A 372 17.47 -12.58 9.46
C TYR A 372 17.84 -14.06 9.49
N TYR A 373 17.79 -14.73 8.35
CA TYR A 373 18.14 -16.14 8.27
C TYR A 373 19.64 -16.39 8.50
N GLY A 374 20.52 -15.54 7.95
CA GLY A 374 21.95 -15.60 8.23
C GLY A 374 22.26 -15.39 9.72
N ASN A 375 21.54 -14.49 10.41
CA ASN A 375 21.67 -14.35 11.87
C ASN A 375 21.19 -15.60 12.61
N PHE A 376 20.09 -16.18 12.21
CA PHE A 376 19.57 -17.44 12.80
C PHE A 376 20.61 -18.57 12.64
N GLN A 377 21.18 -18.73 11.46
CA GLN A 377 22.23 -19.73 11.22
C GLN A 377 23.49 -19.48 12.06
N LEU A 378 23.89 -18.19 12.20
CA LEU A 378 25.11 -17.83 12.93
C LEU A 378 24.97 -18.00 14.45
N PHE A 379 23.87 -17.50 15.01
CA PHE A 379 23.75 -17.35 16.47
C PHE A 379 23.02 -18.51 17.13
N GLN A 380 21.97 -19.05 16.52
CA GLN A 380 21.16 -20.14 17.07
C GLN A 380 21.68 -21.52 16.60
N MET A 381 21.80 -21.70 15.28
CA MET A 381 22.21 -22.98 14.70
C MET A 381 23.74 -23.21 14.75
N LYS A 382 24.54 -22.18 15.06
CA LYS A 382 26.01 -22.23 15.08
C LYS A 382 26.65 -22.67 13.75
N CYS A 383 25.93 -22.50 12.64
CA CYS A 383 26.35 -22.85 11.29
C CYS A 383 26.93 -21.63 10.56
N GLU A 384 28.19 -21.27 10.85
CA GLU A 384 28.85 -20.08 10.30
C GLU A 384 28.91 -20.09 8.78
N ASN A 385 29.20 -21.23 8.13
CA ASN A 385 29.30 -21.32 6.69
C ASN A 385 27.96 -21.02 5.98
N LYS A 386 26.82 -21.52 6.52
CA LYS A 386 25.50 -21.17 6.03
C LYS A 386 25.19 -19.69 6.23
N ALA A 387 25.61 -19.11 7.34
CA ALA A 387 25.41 -17.69 7.62
C ALA A 387 26.19 -16.82 6.61
N ILE A 388 27.47 -17.15 6.34
CA ILE A 388 28.31 -16.47 5.35
C ILE A 388 27.65 -16.51 3.98
N HIS A 389 27.22 -17.70 3.54
CA HIS A 389 26.53 -17.88 2.26
C HIS A 389 25.33 -16.93 2.13
N HIS A 390 24.42 -16.91 3.13
CA HIS A 390 23.24 -16.06 3.06
C HIS A 390 23.57 -14.57 3.16
N PHE A 391 24.56 -14.16 3.94
CA PHE A 391 25.00 -12.76 3.95
C PHE A 391 25.56 -12.34 2.58
N MET A 392 26.35 -13.21 1.92
CA MET A 392 26.88 -12.92 0.57
C MET A 392 25.73 -12.84 -0.46
N GLU A 393 24.79 -13.77 -0.45
CA GLU A 393 23.61 -13.73 -1.35
C GLU A 393 22.78 -12.45 -1.15
N GLY A 394 22.55 -12.04 0.08
CA GLY A 394 21.83 -10.81 0.39
C GLY A 394 22.58 -9.54 -0.09
N VAL A 395 23.93 -9.53 0.00
CA VAL A 395 24.75 -8.41 -0.46
C VAL A 395 24.81 -8.32 -2.00
N LYS A 396 24.73 -9.44 -2.74
CA LYS A 396 24.68 -9.46 -4.21
C LYS A 396 23.44 -8.76 -4.79
N ILE A 397 22.35 -8.66 -4.03
CA ILE A 397 21.12 -8.02 -4.49
C ILE A 397 21.39 -6.53 -4.77
N ARG A 398 21.04 -6.07 -6.00
CA ARG A 398 21.28 -4.69 -6.49
C ARG A 398 20.30 -3.69 -5.87
N ARG A 399 20.44 -3.43 -4.57
CA ARG A 399 19.73 -2.35 -3.86
C ARG A 399 20.52 -1.98 -2.62
N GLU A 400 20.70 -0.68 -2.39
CA GLU A 400 21.34 -0.21 -1.16
C GLU A 400 20.28 -0.12 -0.05
N THR A 401 20.51 -0.85 1.04
CA THR A 401 19.63 -0.87 2.23
C THR A 401 20.47 -1.00 3.49
N LYS A 402 19.87 -0.62 4.63
CA LYS A 402 20.47 -0.85 5.96
C LYS A 402 20.77 -2.34 6.22
N SER A 403 19.98 -3.25 5.64
CA SER A 403 20.22 -4.70 5.76
C SER A 403 21.48 -5.13 5.04
N LYS A 404 21.74 -4.59 3.84
CA LYS A 404 22.95 -4.85 3.06
C LYS A 404 24.19 -4.40 3.81
N GLU A 405 24.20 -3.18 4.37
CA GLU A 405 25.31 -2.66 5.15
C GLU A 405 25.58 -3.49 6.42
N LYS A 406 24.52 -3.93 7.10
CA LYS A 406 24.64 -4.84 8.25
C LYS A 406 25.27 -6.18 7.85
N MET A 407 24.92 -6.75 6.70
CA MET A 407 25.51 -8.00 6.21
C MET A 407 26.99 -7.81 5.86
N LYS A 408 27.37 -6.73 5.14
CA LYS A 408 28.77 -6.39 4.86
C LYS A 408 29.59 -6.30 6.16
N SER A 409 29.10 -5.55 7.16
CA SER A 409 29.77 -5.41 8.45
C SER A 409 29.95 -6.75 9.19
N LYS A 410 28.96 -7.65 9.09
CA LYS A 410 29.04 -9.00 9.69
C LYS A 410 30.08 -9.87 8.98
N LEU A 411 30.10 -9.87 7.65
CA LEU A 411 31.08 -10.58 6.86
C LEU A 411 32.49 -10.09 7.20
N GLN A 412 32.73 -8.79 7.28
CA GLN A 412 34.02 -8.21 7.69
C GLN A 412 34.44 -8.70 9.07
N ARG A 413 33.53 -8.66 10.06
CA ARG A 413 33.84 -9.14 11.42
C ARG A 413 34.16 -10.63 11.47
N ILE A 414 33.43 -11.45 10.68
CA ILE A 414 33.72 -12.89 10.59
C ILE A 414 35.10 -13.10 9.98
N ALA A 415 35.44 -12.44 8.87
CA ALA A 415 36.74 -12.53 8.22
C ALA A 415 37.87 -12.10 9.15
N GLN A 416 37.77 -10.95 9.83
CA GLN A 416 38.74 -10.48 10.79
C GLN A 416 39.00 -11.46 11.95
N ARG A 417 37.89 -12.01 12.54
CA ARG A 417 38.00 -13.01 13.62
C ARG A 417 38.68 -14.30 13.14
N ARG A 418 38.45 -14.74 11.90
CA ARG A 418 39.11 -15.94 11.32
C ARG A 418 40.57 -15.68 11.05
N LEU A 419 40.92 -14.53 10.47
CA LEU A 419 42.30 -14.13 10.21
C LEU A 419 43.14 -13.91 11.49
N SER A 420 42.51 -13.51 12.59
CA SER A 420 43.19 -13.40 13.90
C SER A 420 43.60 -14.77 14.45
N LYS A 421 42.92 -15.86 14.04
CA LYS A 421 43.25 -17.22 14.41
C LYS A 421 44.17 -17.90 13.41
N ASN A 422 43.97 -17.68 12.13
CA ASN A 422 44.80 -18.19 11.03
C ASN A 422 44.90 -17.12 9.92
N LYS A 423 46.09 -16.54 9.77
CA LYS A 423 46.36 -15.47 8.78
C LYS A 423 46.10 -15.90 7.32
N PHE A 424 46.08 -17.19 7.02
CA PHE A 424 45.85 -17.76 5.69
C PHE A 424 44.53 -18.52 5.60
N ASP A 425 43.54 -18.18 6.46
CA ASP A 425 42.22 -18.81 6.40
C ASP A 425 41.56 -18.55 5.04
N PRO A 426 41.30 -19.61 4.22
CA PRO A 426 40.83 -19.43 2.84
C PRO A 426 39.43 -18.84 2.75
N GLU A 427 38.57 -19.16 3.70
CA GLU A 427 37.20 -18.63 3.75
C GLU A 427 37.21 -17.11 4.10
N ALA A 428 38.08 -16.70 5.03
CA ALA A 428 38.25 -15.30 5.38
C ALA A 428 38.79 -14.48 4.20
N LEU A 429 39.78 -15.03 3.46
CA LEU A 429 40.31 -14.39 2.25
C LEU A 429 39.23 -14.28 1.17
N HIS A 430 38.45 -15.34 0.95
CA HIS A 430 37.32 -15.31 0.01
C HIS A 430 36.27 -14.26 0.36
N ILE A 431 35.92 -14.11 1.64
CA ILE A 431 34.99 -13.05 2.10
C ILE A 431 35.55 -11.66 1.78
N LEU A 432 36.84 -11.40 2.05
CA LEU A 432 37.44 -10.10 1.76
C LEU A 432 37.52 -9.81 0.28
N GLU A 433 37.92 -10.76 -0.53
CA GLU A 433 37.93 -10.65 -2.01
C GLU A 433 36.53 -10.34 -2.55
N PHE A 434 35.50 -11.06 -2.07
CA PHE A 434 34.12 -10.80 -2.42
C PHE A 434 33.68 -9.37 -2.09
N LEU A 435 33.98 -8.87 -0.88
CA LEU A 435 33.63 -7.52 -0.46
C LEU A 435 34.38 -6.45 -1.27
N TRP A 436 35.63 -6.70 -1.63
CA TRP A 436 36.45 -5.78 -2.43
C TRP A 436 35.93 -5.69 -3.87
N GLY A 437 35.65 -6.84 -4.50
CA GLY A 437 35.09 -6.87 -5.85
C GLY A 437 33.74 -6.17 -6.00
N LEU A 438 32.99 -6.02 -4.90
CA LEU A 438 31.76 -5.21 -4.88
C LEU A 438 32.05 -3.69 -4.90
N GLY A 439 33.16 -3.25 -4.29
CA GLY A 439 33.60 -1.85 -4.29
C GLY A 439 34.01 -1.37 -5.69
N GLU A 440 34.78 -2.17 -6.41
CA GLU A 440 35.23 -1.84 -7.78
C GLU A 440 34.08 -1.87 -8.80
N LYS A 441 33.20 -2.86 -8.73
CA LYS A 441 32.01 -2.94 -9.60
C LYS A 441 31.01 -1.83 -9.34
N GLY A 442 30.88 -1.40 -8.09
CA GLY A 442 30.04 -0.25 -7.71
C GLY A 442 30.53 1.06 -8.28
N GLN A 443 31.86 1.29 -8.27
CA GLN A 443 32.48 2.48 -8.86
C GLN A 443 32.42 2.47 -10.40
N GLN A 444 32.57 1.31 -11.05
CA GLN A 444 32.41 1.19 -12.49
C GLN A 444 30.97 1.41 -12.94
N ALA A 445 30.00 0.83 -12.24
CA ALA A 445 28.56 1.00 -12.54
C ALA A 445 28.11 2.45 -12.32
N ALA A 446 28.63 3.16 -11.32
CA ALA A 446 28.35 4.58 -11.11
C ALA A 446 28.94 5.44 -12.25
N LYS A 447 30.17 5.16 -12.69
CA LYS A 447 30.80 5.87 -13.82
C LYS A 447 30.08 5.59 -15.16
N GLU A 448 29.51 4.40 -15.33
CA GLU A 448 28.77 4.05 -16.53
C GLU A 448 27.37 4.71 -16.54
N ALA A 449 26.68 4.79 -15.38
CA ALA A 449 25.43 5.52 -15.22
C ALA A 449 25.61 7.04 -15.42
N GLU A 450 26.71 7.64 -14.92
CA GLU A 450 27.07 9.03 -15.21
C GLU A 450 27.31 9.28 -16.70
N ARG A 451 28.02 8.37 -17.38
CA ARG A 451 28.25 8.48 -18.84
C ARG A 451 26.94 8.39 -19.65
N VAL A 452 26.01 7.53 -19.25
CA VAL A 452 24.68 7.41 -19.93
C VAL A 452 23.85 8.70 -19.69
N LEU A 453 23.83 9.23 -18.48
CA LEU A 453 23.16 10.50 -18.17
C LEU A 453 23.76 11.71 -18.91
N ASP A 454 25.07 11.75 -19.08
CA ASP A 454 25.74 12.81 -19.83
C ASP A 454 25.53 12.65 -21.37
N SER A 455 25.40 11.41 -21.86
CA SER A 455 25.07 11.18 -23.27
C SER A 455 23.62 11.52 -23.61
N GLU A 456 22.68 11.35 -22.71
CA GLU A 456 21.28 11.79 -22.89
C GLU A 456 21.12 13.32 -22.81
N LYS A 457 21.96 14.00 -22.03
CA LYS A 457 22.00 15.48 -22.00
C LYS A 457 22.67 16.11 -23.23
N ALA A 458 23.49 15.35 -23.97
CA ALA A 458 24.22 15.80 -25.14
C ALA A 458 23.48 15.53 -26.48
N ALA A 459 22.30 14.90 -26.47
CA ALA A 459 21.51 14.74 -27.67
C ALA A 459 20.87 16.07 -28.08
N PRO A 460 21.17 16.62 -29.28
CA PRO A 460 20.61 17.89 -29.70
C PRO A 460 19.10 17.76 -29.97
N SER A 461 18.34 18.64 -29.40
CA SER A 461 16.93 18.83 -29.72
C SER A 461 16.81 19.10 -31.22
N ALA A 462 16.25 18.16 -31.96
CA ALA A 462 15.91 18.35 -33.37
C ALA A 462 14.84 19.46 -33.48
N SER A 463 15.30 20.64 -33.87
CA SER A 463 14.42 21.74 -34.26
C SER A 463 13.63 21.32 -35.49
N LEU A 464 12.34 21.21 -35.35
CA LEU A 464 11.40 21.20 -36.48
C LEU A 464 11.43 22.57 -37.12
N HIS A 465 12.14 22.71 -38.25
CA HIS A 465 11.93 23.80 -39.18
C HIS A 465 10.63 23.54 -39.93
N GLU A 466 9.64 24.37 -39.70
CA GLU A 466 8.55 24.60 -40.62
C GLU A 466 9.12 25.27 -41.88
N GLU A 467 9.16 24.57 -42.99
CA GLU A 467 9.22 25.16 -44.31
C GLU A 467 7.78 25.46 -44.75
N GLY A 468 7.45 26.75 -44.80
CA GLY A 468 6.34 27.23 -45.58
C GLY A 468 6.74 27.32 -47.05
N ASP A 469 5.86 26.86 -47.92
CA ASP A 469 5.77 27.37 -49.29
C ASP A 469 4.38 27.17 -49.89
N GLY A 470 3.89 28.22 -50.56
CA GLY A 470 2.82 28.20 -51.57
C GLY A 470 1.45 28.58 -51.13
#